data_ad77e82f362828957f1832821af43512
#
_entry.id   ad77e82f362828957f1832821af43512
#
_cell.length_a   1.000
_cell.length_b   1.000
_cell.length_c   1.000
_cell.angle_alpha   90.00
_cell.angle_beta   90.00
_cell.angle_gamma   90.00
#
_symmetry.space_group_name_H-M   'P 1'
#
loop_
_entity.id
_entity.type
_entity.pdbx_description
1 polymer ?
#
loop_
_entity_poly.entity_id
_entity_poly.type
_entity_poly.pdbx_seq_one_letter_code
_entity_poly.pdbx_strand_id
1 'polypeptide(L)'
;MASIVLPVARAAETPPHTPTLCIVIGAFGELEFGSNFLRQAILWQKAAAQSGCHEITIGLGNDNPTNDLERLRQTLEAEPKTGREEFWLVLIGHGTFDGKEALFNLRGPDLSATDLAQWLQPFQRPIAVVDTASASAPFLAKLSGTNRVIVSATRSGNEKNFTRFGQYLAEAISDPQADLDKDGTVSLLEAFLIASRRAAEFYKGEGRLASEHALIDDNGDGLGTQADWFRGLRAVKMAKENAAVDGPLANQFRLVPSEADGKLSADQRSRRDALERAVFAYRERKSQVPEAEYYRELEKLLLQLARVYGSGGNQ
;
A
#
# COMPACT_ATOMS: atom_id res chain seq x y z
N MET A 1 47.63 6.12 43.29
CA MET A 1 46.24 5.64 43.03
C MET A 1 45.91 6.02 41.61
N ALA A 2 45.86 5.05 40.73
CA ALA A 2 45.54 5.25 39.31
C ALA A 2 44.02 5.02 39.09
N SER A 3 43.31 6.07 38.68
CA SER A 3 41.90 5.99 38.35
C SER A 3 41.73 5.29 36.98
N ILE A 4 41.14 4.13 37.01
CA ILE A 4 40.72 3.41 35.79
C ILE A 4 39.39 4.03 35.31
N VAL A 5 39.45 4.78 34.21
CA VAL A 5 38.25 5.23 33.49
C VAL A 5 37.82 4.10 32.59
N LEU A 6 36.71 3.44 32.91
CA LEU A 6 36.07 2.44 32.04
C LEU A 6 35.39 3.18 30.87
N PRO A 7 35.56 2.69 29.62
CA PRO A 7 34.84 3.28 28.47
C PRO A 7 33.34 2.98 28.61
N VAL A 8 32.55 4.03 28.58
CA VAL A 8 31.07 3.92 28.43
C VAL A 8 30.81 3.27 27.07
N ALA A 9 30.26 2.07 27.08
CA ALA A 9 29.81 1.41 25.88
C ALA A 9 28.72 2.29 25.24
N ARG A 10 29.04 2.86 24.06
CA ARG A 10 28.07 3.54 23.20
C ARG A 10 27.06 2.50 22.79
N ALA A 11 25.79 2.69 23.20
CA ALA A 11 24.70 1.86 22.71
C ALA A 11 24.77 1.84 21.17
N ALA A 12 24.80 0.66 20.58
CA ALA A 12 24.77 0.51 19.14
C ALA A 12 23.49 1.22 18.65
N GLU A 13 23.65 2.26 17.85
CA GLU A 13 22.54 2.91 17.18
C GLU A 13 21.85 1.83 16.35
N THR A 14 20.60 1.51 16.67
CA THR A 14 19.77 0.65 15.85
C THR A 14 19.77 1.27 14.46
N PRO A 15 20.11 0.52 13.39
CA PRO A 15 20.09 1.09 12.05
C PRO A 15 18.73 1.71 11.77
N PRO A 16 18.66 2.83 11.05
CA PRO A 16 17.40 3.47 10.74
C PRO A 16 16.50 2.40 10.10
N HIS A 17 15.35 2.14 10.71
CA HIS A 17 14.36 1.22 10.15
C HIS A 17 13.87 1.83 8.84
N THR A 18 14.22 1.20 7.73
CA THR A 18 13.76 1.58 6.42
C THR A 18 12.53 0.77 6.04
N PRO A 19 11.56 1.32 5.30
CA PRO A 19 10.47 0.53 4.72
C PRO A 19 11.01 -0.66 3.93
N THR A 20 10.26 -1.74 3.91
CA THR A 20 10.59 -2.92 3.08
C THR A 20 9.57 -3.04 1.95
N LEU A 21 10.05 -3.22 0.72
CA LEU A 21 9.24 -3.55 -0.44
C LEU A 21 9.56 -4.97 -0.91
N CYS A 22 8.61 -5.90 -0.76
CA CYS A 22 8.70 -7.26 -1.28
C CYS A 22 7.86 -7.38 -2.56
N ILE A 23 8.51 -7.59 -3.70
CA ILE A 23 7.89 -7.79 -5.01
C ILE A 23 7.89 -9.29 -5.31
N VAL A 24 6.72 -9.86 -5.55
CA VAL A 24 6.56 -11.28 -5.89
C VAL A 24 5.98 -11.39 -7.28
N ILE A 25 6.74 -11.99 -8.19
CA ILE A 25 6.35 -12.17 -9.58
C ILE A 25 5.94 -13.63 -9.75
N GLY A 26 4.68 -13.83 -10.15
CA GLY A 26 4.08 -15.13 -10.39
C GLY A 26 4.58 -15.81 -11.67
N ALA A 27 4.08 -17.00 -11.88
CA ALA A 27 4.32 -17.75 -13.12
C ALA A 27 3.75 -16.98 -14.32
N PHE A 28 4.55 -16.83 -15.37
CA PHE A 28 4.18 -16.02 -16.54
C PHE A 28 3.07 -16.65 -17.37
N GLY A 29 3.01 -17.99 -17.42
CA GLY A 29 2.18 -18.71 -18.39
C GLY A 29 2.69 -18.47 -19.80
N GLU A 30 2.18 -17.44 -20.47
CA GLU A 30 2.58 -17.05 -21.83
C GLU A 30 3.61 -15.92 -21.82
N LEU A 31 4.44 -15.83 -22.88
CA LEU A 31 5.51 -14.83 -22.99
C LEU A 31 5.01 -13.39 -22.96
N GLU A 32 3.82 -13.13 -23.49
CA GLU A 32 3.21 -11.80 -23.51
C GLU A 32 2.95 -11.29 -22.08
N PHE A 33 2.40 -12.14 -21.22
CA PHE A 33 2.17 -11.80 -19.81
C PHE A 33 3.48 -11.60 -19.06
N GLY A 34 4.48 -12.46 -19.33
CA GLY A 34 5.81 -12.33 -18.73
C GLY A 34 6.43 -10.95 -18.97
N SER A 35 6.36 -10.44 -20.18
CA SER A 35 6.87 -9.11 -20.53
C SER A 35 6.15 -8.00 -19.76
N ASN A 36 4.86 -8.17 -19.53
CA ASN A 36 4.04 -7.21 -18.76
C ASN A 36 4.39 -7.25 -17.28
N PHE A 37 4.51 -8.44 -16.68
CA PHE A 37 4.90 -8.60 -15.27
C PHE A 37 6.30 -8.04 -15.00
N LEU A 38 7.25 -8.30 -15.90
CA LEU A 38 8.60 -7.73 -15.79
C LEU A 38 8.60 -6.20 -15.86
N ARG A 39 7.77 -5.60 -16.73
CA ARG A 39 7.63 -4.15 -16.81
C ARG A 39 7.09 -3.57 -15.49
N GLN A 40 6.06 -4.19 -14.91
CA GLN A 40 5.53 -3.78 -13.61
C GLN A 40 6.61 -3.87 -12.53
N ALA A 41 7.33 -5.01 -12.45
CA ALA A 41 8.40 -5.20 -11.47
C ALA A 41 9.49 -4.13 -11.58
N ILE A 42 9.95 -3.80 -12.80
CA ILE A 42 10.95 -2.74 -13.05
C ILE A 42 10.44 -1.38 -12.53
N LEU A 43 9.16 -1.06 -12.70
CA LEU A 43 8.59 0.20 -12.19
C LEU A 43 8.58 0.24 -10.65
N TRP A 44 8.20 -0.86 -10.00
CA TRP A 44 8.27 -0.97 -8.54
C TRP A 44 9.71 -0.91 -8.02
N GLN A 45 10.66 -1.57 -8.68
CA GLN A 45 12.10 -1.50 -8.35
C GLN A 45 12.64 -0.08 -8.51
N LYS A 46 12.20 0.65 -9.55
CA LYS A 46 12.56 2.06 -9.71
C LYS A 46 12.01 2.92 -8.56
N ALA A 47 10.78 2.69 -8.13
CA ALA A 47 10.21 3.38 -6.97
C ALA A 47 10.98 3.04 -5.68
N ALA A 48 11.38 1.78 -5.49
CA ALA A 48 12.23 1.35 -4.38
C ALA A 48 13.58 2.09 -4.36
N ALA A 49 14.23 2.18 -5.50
CA ALA A 49 15.51 2.90 -5.62
C ALA A 49 15.37 4.39 -5.30
N GLN A 50 14.25 5.02 -5.67
CA GLN A 50 13.96 6.41 -5.33
C GLN A 50 13.69 6.62 -3.84
N SER A 51 13.03 5.66 -3.20
CA SER A 51 12.68 5.72 -1.78
C SER A 51 13.83 5.36 -0.84
N GLY A 52 14.83 4.62 -1.33
CA GLY A 52 15.87 4.03 -0.51
C GLY A 52 15.37 2.91 0.42
N CYS A 53 14.21 2.32 0.16
CA CYS A 53 13.68 1.20 0.94
C CYS A 53 14.48 -0.08 0.72
N HIS A 54 14.35 -1.03 1.65
CA HIS A 54 14.89 -2.38 1.46
C HIS A 54 14.04 -3.15 0.45
N GLU A 55 14.61 -3.45 -0.71
CA GLU A 55 13.94 -4.18 -1.78
C GLU A 55 14.24 -5.67 -1.72
N ILE A 56 13.20 -6.48 -1.84
CA ILE A 56 13.26 -7.94 -2.00
C ILE A 56 12.43 -8.31 -3.22
N THR A 57 13.03 -9.00 -4.19
CA THR A 57 12.32 -9.48 -5.38
C THR A 57 12.36 -11.01 -5.44
N ILE A 58 11.19 -11.63 -5.57
CA ILE A 58 10.97 -13.07 -5.71
C ILE A 58 10.33 -13.32 -7.08
N GLY A 59 10.73 -14.40 -7.76
CA GLY A 59 10.15 -14.77 -9.04
C GLY A 59 10.92 -14.27 -10.26
N LEU A 60 11.99 -13.47 -10.10
CA LEU A 60 12.90 -13.10 -11.17
C LEU A 60 14.08 -14.09 -11.29
N GLY A 61 14.54 -14.29 -12.53
CA GLY A 61 15.72 -15.10 -12.82
C GLY A 61 15.47 -16.61 -12.90
N ASN A 62 16.57 -17.35 -13.12
CA ASN A 62 16.55 -18.81 -13.28
C ASN A 62 16.79 -19.55 -11.94
N ASP A 63 16.84 -18.85 -10.83
CA ASP A 63 17.13 -19.41 -9.52
C ASP A 63 15.98 -20.32 -9.08
N ASN A 64 16.23 -21.61 -9.15
CA ASN A 64 15.37 -22.70 -8.69
C ASN A 64 13.85 -22.40 -8.74
N PRO A 65 13.20 -22.52 -9.91
CA PRO A 65 11.82 -22.04 -10.13
C PRO A 65 10.76 -22.77 -9.32
N THR A 66 11.13 -23.75 -8.51
CA THR A 66 10.19 -24.62 -7.76
C THR A 66 9.99 -24.21 -6.31
N ASN A 67 10.52 -23.06 -5.86
CA ASN A 67 10.54 -22.72 -4.45
C ASN A 67 10.17 -21.27 -4.10
N ASP A 68 9.44 -20.59 -4.98
CA ASP A 68 9.08 -19.18 -4.73
C ASP A 68 8.14 -19.03 -3.52
N LEU A 69 7.24 -19.99 -3.30
CA LEU A 69 6.36 -20.00 -2.14
C LEU A 69 7.17 -20.08 -0.83
N GLU A 70 8.15 -20.98 -0.75
CA GLU A 70 8.99 -21.11 0.43
C GLU A 70 9.90 -19.89 0.64
N ARG A 71 10.43 -19.30 -0.44
CA ARG A 71 11.19 -18.05 -0.35
C ARG A 71 10.34 -16.91 0.22
N LEU A 72 9.09 -16.78 -0.23
CA LEU A 72 8.16 -15.80 0.32
C LEU A 72 7.89 -16.07 1.80
N ARG A 73 7.62 -17.30 2.18
CA ARG A 73 7.41 -17.69 3.57
C ARG A 73 8.60 -17.31 4.45
N GLN A 74 9.82 -17.68 4.06
CA GLN A 74 11.05 -17.36 4.79
C GLN A 74 11.30 -15.85 4.86
N THR A 75 11.03 -15.11 3.78
CA THR A 75 11.10 -13.65 3.75
C THR A 75 10.15 -13.04 4.78
N LEU A 76 8.89 -13.47 4.77
CA LEU A 76 7.91 -12.99 5.73
C LEU A 76 8.26 -13.41 7.18
N GLU A 77 8.82 -14.59 7.40
CA GLU A 77 9.29 -15.02 8.73
C GLU A 77 10.45 -14.18 9.25
N ALA A 78 11.39 -13.80 8.38
CA ALA A 78 12.56 -13.01 8.73
C ALA A 78 12.24 -11.51 8.94
N GLU A 79 11.18 -10.99 8.30
CA GLU A 79 10.79 -9.59 8.41
C GLU A 79 10.41 -9.19 9.84
N PRO A 80 10.81 -8.00 10.33
CA PRO A 80 10.35 -7.46 11.60
C PRO A 80 8.82 -7.40 11.67
N LYS A 81 8.24 -7.92 12.77
CA LYS A 81 6.79 -7.95 12.97
C LYS A 81 6.24 -6.68 13.59
N THR A 82 7.11 -5.93 14.26
CA THR A 82 6.78 -4.68 14.97
C THR A 82 7.63 -3.55 14.41
N GLY A 83 7.21 -2.32 14.64
CA GLY A 83 7.90 -1.13 14.16
C GLY A 83 6.93 -0.11 13.60
N ARG A 84 7.47 1.02 13.15
CA ARG A 84 6.70 2.11 12.54
C ARG A 84 6.83 2.12 11.02
N GLU A 85 7.89 1.48 10.50
CA GLU A 85 8.21 1.47 9.08
C GLU A 85 7.28 0.52 8.34
N GLU A 86 6.83 0.93 7.18
CA GLU A 86 5.88 0.18 6.37
C GLU A 86 6.50 -1.09 5.78
N PHE A 87 5.70 -2.13 5.68
CA PHE A 87 5.99 -3.31 4.87
C PHE A 87 5.05 -3.33 3.66
N TRP A 88 5.61 -3.34 2.47
CA TRP A 88 4.88 -3.42 1.21
C TRP A 88 5.06 -4.80 0.59
N LEU A 89 3.97 -5.47 0.29
CA LEU A 89 3.95 -6.73 -0.45
C LEU A 89 3.19 -6.51 -1.76
N VAL A 90 3.88 -6.67 -2.88
CA VAL A 90 3.31 -6.49 -4.22
C VAL A 90 3.31 -7.82 -4.95
N LEU A 91 2.13 -8.33 -5.27
CA LEU A 91 1.90 -9.57 -6.01
C LEU A 91 1.58 -9.22 -7.47
N ILE A 92 2.47 -9.62 -8.39
CA ILE A 92 2.37 -9.35 -9.84
C ILE A 92 2.26 -10.69 -10.56
N GLY A 93 1.07 -11.02 -11.07
CA GLY A 93 0.89 -12.33 -11.67
C GLY A 93 -0.53 -12.65 -12.07
N HIS A 94 -0.78 -13.92 -12.21
CA HIS A 94 -2.10 -14.50 -12.40
C HIS A 94 -2.65 -15.00 -11.06
N GLY A 95 -3.96 -15.02 -10.95
CA GLY A 95 -4.66 -15.64 -9.83
C GLY A 95 -5.80 -16.53 -10.30
N THR A 96 -6.14 -17.50 -9.49
CA THR A 96 -7.24 -18.44 -9.72
C THR A 96 -8.17 -18.47 -8.50
N PHE A 97 -9.43 -18.83 -8.73
CA PHE A 97 -10.41 -19.00 -7.67
C PHE A 97 -11.34 -20.17 -8.01
N ASP A 98 -11.49 -21.12 -7.10
CA ASP A 98 -12.31 -22.31 -7.27
C ASP A 98 -13.73 -22.21 -6.67
N GLY A 99 -14.07 -21.04 -6.11
CA GLY A 99 -15.31 -20.81 -5.37
C GLY A 99 -15.17 -20.88 -3.85
N LYS A 100 -14.01 -21.30 -3.33
CA LYS A 100 -13.70 -21.39 -1.90
C LYS A 100 -12.39 -20.71 -1.56
N GLU A 101 -11.31 -21.01 -2.30
CA GLU A 101 -9.98 -20.48 -2.07
C GLU A 101 -9.47 -19.75 -3.30
N ALA A 102 -8.81 -18.62 -3.07
CA ALA A 102 -8.08 -17.91 -4.10
C ALA A 102 -6.59 -18.23 -3.99
N LEU A 103 -5.98 -18.42 -5.14
CA LEU A 103 -4.56 -18.73 -5.27
C LEU A 103 -3.89 -17.67 -6.15
N PHE A 104 -2.72 -17.21 -5.72
CA PHE A 104 -1.78 -16.47 -6.55
C PHE A 104 -0.79 -17.45 -7.16
N ASN A 105 -0.71 -17.48 -8.50
CA ASN A 105 0.02 -18.50 -9.24
C ASN A 105 1.52 -18.22 -9.23
N LEU A 106 2.28 -19.01 -8.48
CA LEU A 106 3.73 -18.91 -8.39
C LEU A 106 4.44 -19.91 -9.32
N ARG A 107 5.75 -19.78 -9.47
CA ARG A 107 6.58 -20.84 -10.04
C ARG A 107 6.76 -21.93 -8.97
N GLY A 108 6.12 -23.05 -9.14
CA GLY A 108 5.99 -24.15 -8.17
C GLY A 108 4.61 -24.14 -7.51
N PRO A 109 4.51 -24.46 -6.20
CA PRO A 109 3.24 -24.40 -5.49
C PRO A 109 2.70 -22.97 -5.40
N ASP A 110 1.39 -22.82 -5.58
CA ASP A 110 0.71 -21.54 -5.52
C ASP A 110 0.53 -21.03 -4.09
N LEU A 111 0.44 -19.71 -3.94
CA LEU A 111 0.15 -19.06 -2.66
C LEU A 111 -1.36 -18.95 -2.44
N SER A 112 -1.87 -19.55 -1.37
CA SER A 112 -3.27 -19.37 -1.00
C SER A 112 -3.49 -18.08 -0.21
N ALA A 113 -4.69 -17.49 -0.34
CA ALA A 113 -5.09 -16.34 0.47
C ALA A 113 -5.10 -16.69 1.97
N THR A 114 -5.44 -17.93 2.31
CA THR A 114 -5.46 -18.43 3.69
C THR A 114 -4.06 -18.52 4.27
N ASP A 115 -3.07 -19.08 3.54
CA ASP A 115 -1.69 -19.16 4.02
C ASP A 115 -1.07 -17.77 4.21
N LEU A 116 -1.28 -16.86 3.24
CA LEU A 116 -0.79 -15.49 3.35
C LEU A 116 -1.39 -14.76 4.57
N ALA A 117 -2.69 -14.93 4.81
CA ALA A 117 -3.35 -14.35 5.98
C ALA A 117 -2.73 -14.87 7.29
N GLN A 118 -2.42 -16.17 7.37
CA GLN A 118 -1.76 -16.77 8.52
C GLN A 118 -0.34 -16.22 8.72
N TRP A 119 0.45 -16.10 7.64
CA TRP A 119 1.82 -15.59 7.73
C TRP A 119 1.89 -14.11 8.09
N LEU A 120 0.90 -13.33 7.71
CA LEU A 120 0.79 -11.91 8.06
C LEU A 120 0.16 -11.67 9.44
N GLN A 121 -0.45 -12.67 10.08
CA GLN A 121 -1.10 -12.51 11.38
C GLN A 121 -0.18 -11.92 12.48
N PRO A 122 1.10 -12.30 12.59
CA PRO A 122 1.99 -11.76 13.64
C PRO A 122 2.37 -10.29 13.46
N PHE A 123 2.12 -9.70 12.28
CA PHE A 123 2.56 -8.35 11.96
C PHE A 123 1.69 -7.31 12.64
N GLN A 124 2.34 -6.40 13.38
CA GLN A 124 1.72 -5.25 14.03
C GLN A 124 2.14 -3.92 13.38
N ARG A 125 3.26 -3.92 12.61
CA ARG A 125 3.70 -2.77 11.82
C ARG A 125 2.71 -2.49 10.68
N PRO A 126 2.68 -1.26 10.12
CA PRO A 126 1.84 -0.95 8.95
C PRO A 126 2.17 -1.84 7.74
N ILE A 127 1.16 -2.39 7.08
CA ILE A 127 1.32 -3.25 5.90
C ILE A 127 0.48 -2.72 4.75
N ALA A 128 1.06 -2.63 3.55
CA ALA A 128 0.34 -2.55 2.29
C ALA A 128 0.47 -3.87 1.53
N VAL A 129 -0.64 -4.49 1.17
CA VAL A 129 -0.66 -5.61 0.21
C VAL A 129 -1.34 -5.15 -1.06
N VAL A 130 -0.61 -5.24 -2.16
CA VAL A 130 -1.10 -4.90 -3.50
C VAL A 130 -1.14 -6.17 -4.32
N ASP A 131 -2.33 -6.74 -4.51
CA ASP A 131 -2.55 -7.92 -5.34
C ASP A 131 -3.10 -7.50 -6.70
N THR A 132 -2.24 -7.53 -7.72
CA THR A 132 -2.57 -7.11 -9.07
C THR A 132 -3.06 -8.27 -9.96
N ALA A 133 -3.21 -9.45 -9.40
CA ALA A 133 -3.64 -10.64 -10.14
C ALA A 133 -5.15 -10.64 -10.46
N SER A 134 -5.53 -11.44 -11.43
CA SER A 134 -6.92 -11.83 -11.62
C SER A 134 -7.45 -12.56 -10.37
N ALA A 135 -8.76 -12.55 -10.16
CA ALA A 135 -9.42 -13.21 -9.02
C ALA A 135 -8.88 -12.79 -7.63
N SER A 136 -8.28 -11.60 -7.49
CA SER A 136 -7.58 -11.13 -6.27
C SER A 136 -8.51 -10.68 -5.13
N ALA A 137 -9.78 -10.39 -5.38
CA ALA A 137 -10.69 -9.90 -4.33
C ALA A 137 -10.79 -10.78 -3.07
N PRO A 138 -10.78 -12.12 -3.15
CA PRO A 138 -10.81 -12.95 -1.94
C PRO A 138 -9.57 -12.77 -1.04
N PHE A 139 -8.41 -12.39 -1.60
CA PHE A 139 -7.24 -12.00 -0.81
C PHE A 139 -7.54 -10.76 0.03
N LEU A 140 -8.18 -9.73 -0.56
CA LEU A 140 -8.56 -8.53 0.18
C LEU A 140 -9.38 -8.89 1.43
N ALA A 141 -10.45 -9.66 1.27
CA ALA A 141 -11.32 -10.05 2.38
C ALA A 141 -10.59 -10.88 3.46
N LYS A 142 -9.64 -11.73 3.07
CA LYS A 142 -8.87 -12.57 3.98
C LYS A 142 -7.75 -11.82 4.72
N LEU A 143 -7.13 -10.84 4.06
CA LEU A 143 -5.96 -10.11 4.56
C LEU A 143 -6.34 -8.84 5.33
N SER A 144 -7.59 -8.39 5.20
CA SER A 144 -8.13 -7.23 5.89
C SER A 144 -7.84 -7.24 7.40
N GLY A 145 -7.54 -6.09 7.97
CA GLY A 145 -7.25 -5.96 9.40
C GLY A 145 -6.67 -4.60 9.79
N THR A 146 -6.44 -4.42 11.08
CA THR A 146 -5.89 -3.18 11.63
C THR A 146 -4.48 -2.89 11.10
N ASN A 147 -4.19 -1.63 10.80
CA ASN A 147 -2.92 -1.15 10.22
C ASN A 147 -2.56 -1.81 8.88
N ARG A 148 -3.57 -2.24 8.13
CA ARG A 148 -3.39 -2.84 6.82
C ARG A 148 -4.13 -2.06 5.75
N VAL A 149 -3.47 -1.88 4.61
CA VAL A 149 -4.07 -1.40 3.38
C VAL A 149 -4.00 -2.54 2.39
N ILE A 150 -5.14 -3.02 1.92
CA ILE A 150 -5.22 -4.10 0.95
C ILE A 150 -5.82 -3.56 -0.34
N VAL A 151 -5.08 -3.71 -1.43
CA VAL A 151 -5.52 -3.36 -2.78
C VAL A 151 -5.63 -4.63 -3.61
N SER A 152 -6.77 -4.84 -4.25
CA SER A 152 -6.99 -5.92 -5.21
C SER A 152 -7.34 -5.36 -6.59
N ALA A 153 -6.88 -6.02 -7.65
CA ALA A 153 -7.20 -5.63 -9.02
C ALA A 153 -8.63 -5.98 -9.43
N THR A 154 -9.30 -6.85 -8.67
CA THR A 154 -10.64 -7.36 -8.97
C THR A 154 -11.58 -7.16 -7.80
N ARG A 155 -12.88 -7.10 -8.05
CA ARG A 155 -13.92 -7.03 -7.00
C ARG A 155 -14.50 -8.39 -6.63
N SER A 156 -14.13 -9.44 -7.36
CA SER A 156 -14.64 -10.78 -7.13
C SER A 156 -13.65 -11.82 -7.65
N GLY A 157 -13.64 -13.00 -7.03
CA GLY A 157 -12.86 -14.16 -7.51
C GLY A 157 -13.30 -14.66 -8.88
N ASN A 158 -14.43 -14.18 -9.41
CA ASN A 158 -14.92 -14.54 -10.76
C ASN A 158 -14.37 -13.62 -11.86
N GLU A 159 -13.68 -12.55 -11.54
CA GLU A 159 -12.97 -11.71 -12.52
C GLU A 159 -11.63 -12.37 -12.83
N LYS A 160 -11.63 -13.33 -13.77
CA LYS A 160 -10.51 -14.22 -14.09
C LYS A 160 -9.66 -13.76 -15.28
N ASN A 161 -10.03 -12.67 -15.94
CA ASN A 161 -9.28 -12.14 -17.06
C ASN A 161 -7.98 -11.46 -16.56
N PHE A 162 -6.99 -11.39 -17.47
CA PHE A 162 -5.79 -10.61 -17.23
C PHE A 162 -6.13 -9.16 -16.87
N THR A 163 -5.53 -8.64 -15.79
CA THR A 163 -5.78 -7.31 -15.27
C THR A 163 -4.77 -6.29 -15.83
N ARG A 164 -5.24 -5.10 -16.11
CA ARG A 164 -4.42 -3.95 -16.53
C ARG A 164 -4.11 -2.99 -15.40
N PHE A 165 -4.91 -3.07 -14.35
CA PHE A 165 -4.79 -2.22 -13.17
C PHE A 165 -3.38 -2.22 -12.61
N GLY A 166 -2.73 -3.39 -12.50
CA GLY A 166 -1.40 -3.53 -11.92
C GLY A 166 -0.32 -2.72 -12.65
N GLN A 167 -0.38 -2.67 -13.99
CA GLN A 167 0.51 -1.84 -14.78
C GLN A 167 0.32 -0.36 -14.47
N TYR A 168 -0.92 0.12 -14.47
CA TYR A 168 -1.23 1.52 -14.21
C TYR A 168 -0.91 1.93 -12.77
N LEU A 169 -1.04 1.01 -11.81
CA LEU A 169 -0.64 1.27 -10.42
C LEU A 169 0.87 1.40 -10.29
N ALA A 170 1.63 0.49 -10.92
CA ALA A 170 3.09 0.55 -10.94
C ALA A 170 3.62 1.83 -11.63
N GLU A 171 2.90 2.33 -12.63
CA GLU A 171 3.21 3.61 -13.27
C GLU A 171 2.89 4.79 -12.34
N ALA A 172 1.75 4.74 -11.63
CA ALA A 172 1.25 5.86 -10.83
C ALA A 172 2.03 6.07 -9.53
N ILE A 173 2.57 5.01 -8.91
CA ILE A 173 3.15 5.07 -7.55
C ILE A 173 4.34 6.05 -7.42
N SER A 174 5.01 6.39 -8.52
CA SER A 174 6.10 7.36 -8.57
C SER A 174 5.90 8.45 -9.63
N ASP A 175 4.67 8.59 -10.17
CA ASP A 175 4.33 9.61 -11.17
C ASP A 175 3.87 10.90 -10.47
N PRO A 176 4.63 12.02 -10.53
CA PRO A 176 4.22 13.27 -9.88
C PRO A 176 2.85 13.81 -10.35
N GLN A 177 2.34 13.35 -11.50
CA GLN A 177 1.01 13.72 -11.97
C GLN A 177 -0.11 12.97 -11.23
N ALA A 178 0.23 11.91 -10.52
CA ALA A 178 -0.70 11.18 -9.67
C ALA A 178 -0.93 11.84 -8.30
N ASP A 179 -0.11 12.81 -7.91
CA ASP A 179 -0.33 13.67 -6.73
C ASP A 179 -1.59 14.53 -6.92
N LEU A 180 -2.70 14.10 -6.32
CA LEU A 180 -4.02 14.71 -6.51
C LEU A 180 -4.27 15.86 -5.54
N ASP A 181 -3.72 15.82 -4.34
CA ASP A 181 -3.88 16.86 -3.31
C ASP A 181 -2.72 17.87 -3.27
N LYS A 182 -1.69 17.63 -4.10
CA LYS A 182 -0.54 18.53 -4.28
C LYS A 182 0.30 18.71 -3.01
N ASP A 183 0.42 17.63 -2.22
CA ASP A 183 1.28 17.60 -1.04
C ASP A 183 2.76 17.30 -1.38
N GLY A 184 3.06 16.99 -2.65
CA GLY A 184 4.40 16.70 -3.17
C GLY A 184 4.78 15.23 -3.12
N THR A 185 3.85 14.34 -2.75
CA THR A 185 4.03 12.88 -2.75
C THR A 185 2.90 12.18 -3.48
N VAL A 186 3.06 10.91 -3.76
CA VAL A 186 1.97 10.06 -4.25
C VAL A 186 1.71 8.99 -3.20
N SER A 187 0.54 9.06 -2.60
CA SER A 187 0.05 8.03 -1.69
C SER A 187 -0.47 6.79 -2.45
N LEU A 188 -0.59 5.66 -1.74
CA LEU A 188 -1.20 4.46 -2.29
C LEU A 188 -2.66 4.69 -2.71
N LEU A 189 -3.40 5.55 -1.97
CA LEU A 189 -4.76 5.93 -2.35
C LEU A 189 -4.79 6.65 -3.70
N GLU A 190 -3.92 7.63 -3.89
CA GLU A 190 -3.85 8.40 -5.15
C GLU A 190 -3.44 7.52 -6.32
N ALA A 191 -2.41 6.68 -6.13
CA ALA A 191 -1.99 5.70 -7.12
C ALA A 191 -3.14 4.75 -7.49
N PHE A 192 -3.91 4.25 -6.50
CA PHE A 192 -5.10 3.42 -6.72
C PHE A 192 -6.17 4.14 -7.54
N LEU A 193 -6.48 5.39 -7.21
CA LEU A 193 -7.49 6.19 -7.92
C LEU A 193 -7.09 6.47 -9.37
N ILE A 194 -5.83 6.84 -9.60
CA ILE A 194 -5.29 7.09 -10.95
C ILE A 194 -5.24 5.80 -11.76
N ALA A 195 -4.77 4.69 -11.18
CA ALA A 195 -4.71 3.39 -11.85
C ALA A 195 -6.09 2.90 -12.25
N SER A 196 -7.07 2.99 -11.35
CA SER A 196 -8.44 2.59 -11.61
C SER A 196 -9.07 3.41 -12.74
N ARG A 197 -8.82 4.74 -12.76
CA ARG A 197 -9.27 5.60 -13.84
C ARG A 197 -8.63 5.22 -15.18
N ARG A 198 -7.30 5.04 -15.22
CA ARG A 198 -6.58 4.64 -16.44
C ARG A 198 -7.07 3.28 -16.97
N ALA A 199 -7.35 2.32 -16.08
CA ALA A 199 -7.93 1.03 -16.48
C ALA A 199 -9.32 1.22 -17.10
N ALA A 200 -10.19 2.01 -16.49
CA ALA A 200 -11.53 2.28 -17.05
C ALA A 200 -11.44 3.03 -18.40
N GLU A 201 -10.53 3.98 -18.55
CA GLU A 201 -10.27 4.70 -19.81
C GLU A 201 -9.77 3.76 -20.91
N PHE A 202 -8.91 2.79 -20.57
CA PHE A 202 -8.47 1.75 -21.51
C PHE A 202 -9.65 0.95 -22.06
N TYR A 203 -10.51 0.37 -21.20
CA TYR A 203 -11.66 -0.42 -21.66
C TYR A 203 -12.64 0.42 -22.49
N LYS A 204 -12.88 1.66 -22.09
CA LYS A 204 -13.71 2.59 -22.84
C LYS A 204 -13.12 2.91 -24.22
N GLY A 205 -11.81 3.12 -24.30
CA GLY A 205 -11.10 3.38 -25.56
C GLY A 205 -11.16 2.19 -26.53
N GLU A 206 -11.10 0.96 -25.99
CA GLU A 206 -11.25 -0.28 -26.76
C GLU A 206 -12.71 -0.63 -27.09
N GLY A 207 -13.70 0.17 -26.68
CA GLY A 207 -15.12 -0.14 -26.85
C GLY A 207 -15.58 -1.43 -26.15
N ARG A 208 -14.93 -1.80 -25.04
CA ARG A 208 -15.17 -3.03 -24.29
C ARG A 208 -15.71 -2.74 -22.91
N LEU A 209 -16.49 -3.67 -22.37
CA LEU A 209 -16.85 -3.65 -20.95
C LEU A 209 -15.62 -3.98 -20.09
N ALA A 210 -15.45 -3.28 -18.97
CA ALA A 210 -14.41 -3.59 -18.03
C ALA A 210 -14.59 -5.01 -17.48
N SER A 211 -13.51 -5.78 -17.46
CA SER A 211 -13.47 -7.15 -16.91
C SER A 211 -12.71 -7.21 -15.56
N GLU A 212 -12.32 -6.07 -15.04
CA GLU A 212 -11.65 -5.90 -13.75
C GLU A 212 -12.21 -4.65 -13.05
N HIS A 213 -12.30 -4.71 -11.71
CA HIS A 213 -12.78 -3.61 -10.89
C HIS A 213 -11.99 -3.62 -9.58
N ALA A 214 -10.97 -2.78 -9.52
CA ALA A 214 -10.08 -2.72 -8.37
C ALA A 214 -10.80 -2.23 -7.10
N LEU A 215 -10.38 -2.77 -5.96
CA LEU A 215 -10.86 -2.42 -4.63
C LEU A 215 -9.70 -2.02 -3.72
N ILE A 216 -9.99 -1.16 -2.75
CA ILE A 216 -9.11 -0.82 -1.64
C ILE A 216 -9.86 -0.99 -0.33
N ASP A 217 -9.22 -1.63 0.66
CA ASP A 217 -9.68 -1.76 2.04
C ASP A 217 -8.57 -1.27 2.97
N ASP A 218 -8.84 -0.26 3.77
CA ASP A 218 -7.91 0.26 4.78
C ASP A 218 -8.58 0.49 6.14
N ASN A 219 -9.88 0.26 6.23
CA ASN A 219 -10.65 0.33 7.46
C ASN A 219 -10.71 -1.01 8.22
N GLY A 220 -10.31 -2.10 7.58
CA GLY A 220 -10.23 -3.43 8.17
C GLY A 220 -11.55 -4.19 8.22
N ASP A 221 -12.55 -3.83 7.39
CA ASP A 221 -13.86 -4.51 7.37
C ASP A 221 -13.97 -5.64 6.33
N GLY A 222 -12.97 -5.76 5.45
CA GLY A 222 -12.90 -6.80 4.41
C GLY A 222 -13.82 -6.59 3.22
N LEU A 223 -14.42 -5.42 3.09
CA LEU A 223 -15.43 -5.11 2.07
C LEU A 223 -14.94 -4.08 1.05
N GLY A 224 -13.79 -3.86 0.80
CA GLY A 224 -13.17 -2.96 -0.15
C GLY A 224 -14.05 -1.94 -0.89
N THR A 225 -13.54 -0.75 -1.10
CA THR A 225 -14.20 0.38 -1.75
C THR A 225 -13.69 0.57 -3.18
N GLN A 226 -14.58 0.81 -4.14
CA GLN A 226 -14.25 1.07 -5.55
C GLN A 226 -13.84 2.55 -5.74
N ALA A 227 -13.00 2.82 -6.75
CA ALA A 227 -12.50 4.17 -7.02
C ALA A 227 -13.61 5.18 -7.37
N ASP A 228 -14.70 4.76 -8.01
CA ASP A 228 -15.83 5.62 -8.36
C ASP A 228 -16.67 6.07 -7.14
N TRP A 229 -16.41 5.49 -5.96
CA TRP A 229 -17.01 5.92 -4.70
C TRP A 229 -16.24 7.07 -4.04
N PHE A 230 -15.13 7.50 -4.61
CA PHE A 230 -14.36 8.63 -4.12
C PHE A 230 -14.72 9.95 -4.84
N ARG A 231 -14.58 11.06 -4.13
CA ARG A 231 -14.59 12.43 -4.65
C ARG A 231 -13.31 13.12 -4.18
N GLY A 232 -12.34 13.29 -5.08
CA GLY A 232 -10.96 13.50 -4.69
C GLY A 232 -10.48 12.32 -3.84
N LEU A 233 -9.85 12.58 -2.73
CA LEU A 233 -9.35 11.54 -1.81
C LEU A 233 -10.37 11.06 -0.76
N ARG A 234 -11.61 11.54 -0.83
CA ARG A 234 -12.65 11.21 0.15
C ARG A 234 -13.63 10.20 -0.42
N ALA A 235 -13.81 9.07 0.26
CA ALA A 235 -14.89 8.14 -0.01
C ALA A 235 -16.24 8.78 0.38
N VAL A 236 -17.21 8.74 -0.53
CA VAL A 236 -18.57 9.29 -0.34
C VAL A 236 -19.63 8.20 -0.24
N LYS A 237 -19.21 6.94 -0.38
CA LYS A 237 -20.03 5.75 -0.16
C LYS A 237 -19.23 4.77 0.70
N MET A 238 -19.94 3.94 1.44
CA MET A 238 -19.39 2.89 2.31
C MET A 238 -19.93 1.54 1.85
N ALA A 239 -19.12 0.52 1.93
CA ALA A 239 -19.53 -0.85 1.59
C ALA A 239 -20.53 -1.41 2.63
N LYS A 240 -20.44 -0.93 3.88
CA LYS A 240 -21.34 -1.31 4.99
C LYS A 240 -21.83 -0.06 5.69
N GLU A 241 -23.12 -0.03 6.01
CA GLU A 241 -23.73 1.06 6.76
C GLU A 241 -23.06 1.22 8.15
N ASN A 242 -22.75 2.46 8.49
CA ASN A 242 -22.05 2.84 9.74
C ASN A 242 -20.61 2.28 9.89
N ALA A 243 -20.00 1.75 8.85
CA ALA A 243 -18.56 1.46 8.86
C ALA A 243 -17.72 2.74 8.74
N ALA A 244 -16.45 2.66 9.14
CA ALA A 244 -15.50 3.70 8.77
C ALA A 244 -15.31 3.71 7.25
N VAL A 245 -15.04 4.88 6.68
CA VAL A 245 -14.74 4.98 5.25
C VAL A 245 -13.30 4.55 4.96
N ASP A 246 -13.08 3.94 3.80
CA ASP A 246 -11.74 3.67 3.28
C ASP A 246 -11.08 4.94 2.75
N GLY A 247 -9.76 4.94 2.74
CA GLY A 247 -8.89 5.98 2.18
C GLY A 247 -7.93 6.64 3.17
N PRO A 248 -8.31 6.89 4.44
CA PRO A 248 -7.45 7.64 5.37
C PRO A 248 -6.11 7.02 5.67
N LEU A 249 -6.03 5.70 5.81
CA LEU A 249 -4.77 4.99 6.04
C LEU A 249 -3.98 4.86 4.74
N ALA A 250 -4.64 4.52 3.65
CA ALA A 250 -4.00 4.41 2.33
C ALA A 250 -3.39 5.73 1.84
N ASN A 251 -3.96 6.88 2.24
CA ASN A 251 -3.39 8.19 1.98
C ASN A 251 -2.09 8.47 2.76
N GLN A 252 -1.78 7.68 3.77
CA GLN A 252 -0.53 7.78 4.55
C GLN A 252 0.58 6.86 4.06
N PHE A 253 0.24 5.84 3.27
CA PHE A 253 1.22 4.95 2.65
C PHE A 253 1.87 5.64 1.45
N ARG A 254 3.12 6.09 1.60
CA ARG A 254 3.91 6.83 0.62
C ARG A 254 5.24 6.12 0.40
N LEU A 255 5.33 5.31 -0.66
CA LEU A 255 6.55 4.55 -0.94
C LEU A 255 7.71 5.48 -1.29
N VAL A 256 7.46 6.51 -2.09
CA VAL A 256 8.46 7.51 -2.48
C VAL A 256 8.19 8.80 -1.71
N PRO A 257 8.99 9.11 -0.68
CA PRO A 257 8.79 10.32 0.12
C PRO A 257 9.13 11.59 -0.66
N SER A 258 8.47 12.69 -0.34
CA SER A 258 8.89 14.00 -0.84
C SER A 258 10.22 14.45 -0.21
N GLU A 259 10.83 15.49 -0.79
CA GLU A 259 11.99 16.14 -0.16
C GLU A 259 11.65 16.70 1.23
N ALA A 260 10.42 17.20 1.41
CA ALA A 260 9.94 17.69 2.69
C ALA A 260 9.77 16.57 3.72
N ASP A 261 9.20 15.42 3.32
CA ASP A 261 9.06 14.25 4.18
C ASP A 261 10.42 13.64 4.58
N GLY A 262 11.39 13.66 3.66
CA GLY A 262 12.75 13.21 3.94
C GLY A 262 13.46 14.01 5.03
N LYS A 263 13.04 15.25 5.27
CA LYS A 263 13.57 16.13 6.34
C LYS A 263 12.92 15.90 7.70
N LEU A 264 11.79 15.19 7.77
CA LEU A 264 11.07 14.90 9.00
C LEU A 264 11.73 13.73 9.75
N SER A 265 11.88 13.87 11.05
CA SER A 265 12.21 12.75 11.93
C SER A 265 11.05 11.72 11.99
N ALA A 266 11.33 10.51 12.47
CA ALA A 266 10.30 9.48 12.65
C ALA A 266 9.13 9.95 13.56
N ASP A 267 9.45 10.72 14.63
CA ASP A 267 8.42 11.26 15.51
C ASP A 267 7.59 12.37 14.85
N GLN A 268 8.22 13.21 14.01
CA GLN A 268 7.53 14.23 13.25
C GLN A 268 6.60 13.60 12.20
N ARG A 269 7.05 12.57 11.48
CA ARG A 269 6.18 11.80 10.55
C ARG A 269 4.99 11.20 11.28
N SER A 270 5.22 10.53 12.41
CA SER A 270 4.15 9.95 13.23
C SER A 270 3.13 11.00 13.70
N ARG A 271 3.61 12.20 14.06
CA ARG A 271 2.75 13.30 14.48
C ARG A 271 1.96 13.88 13.29
N ARG A 272 2.58 14.04 12.13
CA ARG A 272 1.92 14.42 10.87
C ARG A 272 0.76 13.47 10.59
N ASP A 273 1.03 12.17 10.55
CA ASP A 273 0.05 11.13 10.22
C ASP A 273 -1.13 11.13 11.20
N ALA A 274 -0.85 11.31 12.50
CA ALA A 274 -1.90 11.44 13.50
C ALA A 274 -2.78 12.68 13.29
N LEU A 275 -2.19 13.81 12.91
CA LEU A 275 -2.90 15.06 12.63
C LEU A 275 -3.71 14.97 11.32
N GLU A 276 -3.17 14.36 10.27
CA GLU A 276 -3.88 14.12 9.03
C GLU A 276 -5.13 13.25 9.24
N ARG A 277 -5.00 12.15 10.02
CA ARG A 277 -6.15 11.34 10.42
C ARG A 277 -7.19 12.14 11.23
N ALA A 278 -6.71 12.99 12.15
CA ALA A 278 -7.60 13.84 12.95
C ALA A 278 -8.35 14.86 12.08
N VAL A 279 -7.66 15.48 11.11
CA VAL A 279 -8.27 16.39 10.13
C VAL A 279 -9.32 15.64 9.31
N PHE A 280 -8.99 14.44 8.82
CA PHE A 280 -9.92 13.63 8.05
C PHE A 280 -11.17 13.29 8.88
N ALA A 281 -11.00 12.70 10.06
CA ALA A 281 -12.11 12.34 10.95
C ALA A 281 -12.97 13.54 11.35
N TYR A 282 -12.35 14.71 11.55
CA TYR A 282 -13.09 15.92 11.91
C TYR A 282 -13.90 16.46 10.72
N ARG A 283 -13.40 16.34 9.50
CA ARG A 283 -14.13 16.72 8.27
C ARG A 283 -15.43 15.94 8.08
N GLU A 284 -15.47 14.68 8.50
CA GLU A 284 -16.70 13.87 8.47
C GLU A 284 -17.81 14.38 9.40
N ARG A 285 -17.45 15.17 10.41
CA ARG A 285 -18.38 15.73 11.38
C ARG A 285 -18.97 17.08 10.96
N LYS A 286 -18.68 17.58 9.74
CA LYS A 286 -19.10 18.93 9.30
C LYS A 286 -20.61 19.19 9.46
N SER A 287 -21.47 18.22 9.18
CA SER A 287 -22.92 18.35 9.32
C SER A 287 -23.44 18.20 10.77
N GLN A 288 -22.57 17.81 11.71
CA GLN A 288 -22.94 17.51 13.10
C GLN A 288 -22.48 18.59 14.07
N VAL A 289 -21.71 19.59 13.60
CA VAL A 289 -21.10 20.63 14.44
C VAL A 289 -21.51 22.01 13.89
N PRO A 290 -21.78 23.01 14.76
CA PRO A 290 -22.03 24.40 14.32
C PRO A 290 -20.88 24.93 13.46
N GLU A 291 -21.20 25.66 12.38
CA GLU A 291 -20.23 26.07 11.36
C GLU A 291 -19.02 26.83 11.95
N ALA A 292 -19.26 27.79 12.84
CA ALA A 292 -18.20 28.58 13.47
C ALA A 292 -17.26 27.73 14.36
N GLU A 293 -17.79 26.71 15.03
CA GLU A 293 -17.02 25.77 15.83
C GLU A 293 -16.23 24.83 14.91
N TYR A 294 -16.86 24.35 13.84
CA TYR A 294 -16.24 23.49 12.86
C TYR A 294 -14.96 24.12 12.26
N TYR A 295 -15.05 25.35 11.77
CA TYR A 295 -13.89 26.02 11.15
C TYR A 295 -12.80 26.36 12.16
N ARG A 296 -13.14 26.74 13.40
CA ARG A 296 -12.18 27.02 14.46
C ARG A 296 -11.34 25.78 14.83
N GLU A 297 -11.98 24.61 15.00
CA GLU A 297 -11.26 23.40 15.34
C GLU A 297 -10.48 22.82 14.15
N LEU A 298 -11.02 22.94 12.94
CA LEU A 298 -10.30 22.57 11.73
C LEU A 298 -9.04 23.42 11.53
N GLU A 299 -9.15 24.75 11.70
CA GLU A 299 -8.01 25.66 11.65
C GLU A 299 -6.92 25.28 12.67
N LYS A 300 -7.32 24.96 13.89
CA LYS A 300 -6.40 24.54 14.94
C LYS A 300 -5.62 23.26 14.57
N LEU A 301 -6.29 22.27 13.98
CA LEU A 301 -5.64 21.04 13.49
C LEU A 301 -4.68 21.34 12.34
N LEU A 302 -5.10 22.16 11.36
CA LEU A 302 -4.27 22.54 10.21
C LEU A 302 -3.04 23.36 10.63
N LEU A 303 -3.17 24.27 11.61
CA LEU A 303 -2.05 25.01 12.15
C LEU A 303 -1.05 24.09 12.91
N GLN A 304 -1.55 23.04 13.59
CA GLN A 304 -0.65 22.05 14.20
C GLN A 304 0.10 21.27 13.13
N LEU A 305 -0.57 20.86 12.05
CA LEU A 305 0.04 20.17 10.92
C LEU A 305 1.10 21.03 10.23
N ALA A 306 0.82 22.32 9.97
CA ALA A 306 1.76 23.26 9.39
C ALA A 306 3.04 23.43 10.27
N ARG A 307 2.90 23.39 11.60
CA ARG A 307 4.05 23.47 12.51
C ARG A 307 4.97 22.25 12.45
N VAL A 308 4.45 21.06 12.11
CA VAL A 308 5.30 19.87 11.94
C VAL A 308 6.28 20.09 10.80
N TYR A 309 5.83 20.63 9.68
CA TYR A 309 6.69 20.94 8.53
C TYR A 309 7.59 22.16 8.77
N GLY A 310 7.09 23.20 9.49
CA GLY A 310 7.88 24.40 9.82
C GLY A 310 9.02 24.16 10.80
N SER A 311 8.95 23.13 11.64
CA SER A 311 10.01 22.75 12.57
C SER A 311 11.13 21.88 11.97
N GLY A 312 10.92 21.34 10.77
CA GLY A 312 11.94 20.55 10.04
C GLY A 312 12.97 21.39 9.27
N GLY A 313 12.79 22.71 9.19
CA GLY A 313 13.67 23.61 8.43
C GLY A 313 14.79 24.29 9.21
N ASN A 314 14.94 24.02 10.51
CA ASN A 314 15.90 24.68 11.40
C ASN A 314 16.91 23.70 12.05
N GLN A 315 17.45 22.74 11.30
CA GLN A 315 18.62 21.95 11.74
C GLN A 315 19.74 22.04 10.72
#